data_b9d80cb1301622052a0a01edcb9d7711
#
_entry.id   b9d80cb1301622052a0a01edcb9d7711
#
_cell.length_a   1.000
_cell.length_b   1.000
_cell.length_c   1.000
_cell.angle_alpha   90.00
_cell.angle_beta   90.00
_cell.angle_gamma   90.00
#
_symmetry.space_group_name_H-M   'P 1'
#
loop_
_entity.id
_entity.type
_entity.pdbx_description
1 polymer ?
#
loop_
_entity_poly.entity_id
_entity_poly.type
_entity_poly.pdbx_seq_one_letter_code
_entity_poly.pdbx_strand_id
1 'polypeptide(L)'
;MKYQDEVQKKFEEYNELYFNKTPNALYQPITYAMASGGKYIRPLLMMYAAELFNAKPQDVFLNAYGVELFHNFTLLHDDIMDNSAVRRGQPTVYKKFGLNAGILSGDLMLIKSMRIASNLDGKTNPDLFDVVSETAIKIHEGQQMDVDFEEMTSVDEKTYLKMIEFKTAVLLACSLQMGAMIAGANYVDQKRIYEFGRLIGIAFQIQDDYLDAFGDAKVGKRIGGDILNNKKTLLFISSMALGKDKERKALLSNFKSKKANEDEKIAAVKAIFVKSGAQSYCVNKMEELHKAALESLASIKSKNSSLELIGIADMIIKRKS
;
A
#
# COMPACT_ATOMS: atom_id res chain seq x y z
N MET A 1 -2.69 14.16 -11.40
CA MET A 1 -3.46 13.06 -12.03
C MET A 1 -4.86 13.57 -12.31
N LYS A 2 -5.45 13.19 -13.45
CA LYS A 2 -6.87 13.46 -13.76
C LYS A 2 -7.71 13.05 -12.52
N TYR A 3 -8.74 13.76 -12.19
CA TYR A 3 -9.64 13.55 -11.04
C TYR A 3 -9.08 13.79 -9.62
N GLN A 4 -7.83 14.07 -9.41
CA GLN A 4 -7.26 14.18 -8.05
C GLN A 4 -7.94 15.28 -7.20
N ASP A 5 -8.12 16.48 -7.78
CA ASP A 5 -8.74 17.61 -7.09
C ASP A 5 -10.23 17.36 -6.81
N GLU A 6 -10.90 16.67 -7.76
CA GLU A 6 -12.32 16.29 -7.63
C GLU A 6 -12.50 15.25 -6.50
N VAL A 7 -11.62 14.26 -6.43
CA VAL A 7 -11.59 13.26 -5.35
C VAL A 7 -11.39 13.94 -4.01
N GLN A 8 -10.39 14.84 -3.90
CA GLN A 8 -10.10 15.53 -2.65
C GLN A 8 -11.32 16.31 -2.16
N LYS A 9 -11.92 17.15 -3.02
CA LYS A 9 -13.09 17.93 -2.67
C LYS A 9 -14.27 17.05 -2.23
N LYS A 10 -14.52 15.96 -2.97
CA LYS A 10 -15.62 15.04 -2.68
C LYS A 10 -15.41 14.29 -1.36
N PHE A 11 -14.18 13.93 -1.04
CA PHE A 11 -13.83 13.27 0.22
C PHE A 11 -13.95 14.19 1.41
N GLU A 12 -13.68 15.49 1.27
CA GLU A 12 -13.96 16.49 2.31
C GLU A 12 -15.47 16.57 2.61
N GLU A 13 -16.32 16.58 1.57
CA GLU A 13 -17.79 16.53 1.75
C GLU A 13 -18.24 15.23 2.46
N TYR A 14 -17.67 14.07 2.10
CA TYR A 14 -17.99 12.81 2.77
C TYR A 14 -17.49 12.75 4.21
N ASN A 15 -16.30 13.31 4.51
CA ASN A 15 -15.82 13.42 5.89
C ASN A 15 -16.80 14.19 6.76
N GLU A 16 -17.29 15.33 6.30
CA GLU A 16 -18.29 16.13 7.01
C GLU A 16 -19.60 15.34 7.20
N LEU A 17 -20.10 14.71 6.17
CA LEU A 17 -21.35 13.95 6.20
C LEU A 17 -21.29 12.75 7.16
N TYR A 18 -20.19 11.98 7.14
CA TYR A 18 -20.10 10.72 7.85
C TYR A 18 -19.53 10.85 9.26
N PHE A 19 -18.68 11.84 9.53
CA PHE A 19 -17.87 11.92 10.75
C PHE A 19 -18.03 13.21 11.57
N ASN A 20 -18.81 14.18 11.13
CA ASN A 20 -19.22 15.30 11.99
C ASN A 20 -20.34 14.84 12.94
N LYS A 21 -19.99 14.08 13.99
CA LYS A 21 -20.92 13.39 14.89
C LYS A 21 -20.40 13.32 16.32
N THR A 22 -21.27 12.91 17.23
CA THR A 22 -20.95 12.63 18.63
C THR A 22 -20.93 11.13 18.92
N PRO A 23 -20.12 10.65 19.89
CA PRO A 23 -19.24 11.45 20.78
C PRO A 23 -17.98 11.95 20.05
N ASN A 24 -17.63 13.22 20.27
CA ASN A 24 -16.53 13.88 19.56
C ASN A 24 -15.19 13.15 19.70
N ALA A 25 -14.89 12.59 20.87
CA ALA A 25 -13.68 11.84 21.14
C ALA A 25 -13.50 10.59 20.25
N LEU A 26 -14.59 10.08 19.64
CA LEU A 26 -14.56 8.95 18.69
C LEU A 26 -14.42 9.41 17.24
N TYR A 27 -15.10 10.52 16.87
CA TYR A 27 -15.18 10.95 15.47
C TYR A 27 -14.09 11.94 15.06
N GLN A 28 -13.66 12.83 15.96
CA GLN A 28 -12.58 13.80 15.68
C GLN A 28 -11.25 13.15 15.27
N PRO A 29 -10.79 12.03 15.88
CA PRO A 29 -9.59 11.35 15.40
C PRO A 29 -9.70 10.84 13.97
N ILE A 30 -10.92 10.41 13.53
CA ILE A 30 -11.16 9.96 12.15
C ILE A 30 -11.03 11.13 11.18
N THR A 31 -11.72 12.23 11.47
CA THR A 31 -11.64 13.44 10.65
C THR A 31 -10.19 13.93 10.53
N TYR A 32 -9.44 13.89 11.64
CA TYR A 32 -8.02 14.26 11.64
C TYR A 32 -7.16 13.32 10.76
N ALA A 33 -7.37 12.00 10.85
CA ALA A 33 -6.65 11.02 10.02
C ALA A 33 -6.93 11.27 8.54
N MET A 34 -8.20 11.44 8.16
CA MET A 34 -8.63 11.66 6.78
C MET A 34 -8.16 13.01 6.21
N ALA A 35 -8.04 14.04 7.04
CA ALA A 35 -7.55 15.36 6.64
C ALA A 35 -6.04 15.41 6.34
N SER A 36 -5.28 14.36 6.71
CA SER A 36 -3.83 14.30 6.43
C SER A 36 -3.49 14.23 4.94
N GLY A 37 -4.49 14.11 4.07
CA GLY A 37 -4.35 14.07 2.61
C GLY A 37 -3.62 12.83 2.09
N GLY A 38 -3.30 12.84 0.81
CA GLY A 38 -2.59 11.75 0.15
C GLY A 38 -2.58 11.89 -1.36
N LYS A 39 -1.98 10.92 -2.03
CA LYS A 39 -1.99 10.85 -3.51
C LYS A 39 -3.28 10.22 -4.06
N TYR A 40 -4.13 9.67 -3.21
CA TYR A 40 -5.41 9.02 -3.55
C TYR A 40 -5.29 7.95 -4.65
N ILE A 41 -4.19 7.20 -4.68
CA ILE A 41 -3.92 6.23 -5.75
C ILE A 41 -5.03 5.18 -5.85
N ARG A 42 -5.52 4.65 -4.71
CA ARG A 42 -6.57 3.63 -4.67
C ARG A 42 -7.91 4.14 -5.22
N PRO A 43 -8.41 5.30 -4.77
CA PRO A 43 -9.55 5.98 -5.39
C PRO A 43 -9.40 6.17 -6.89
N LEU A 44 -8.27 6.70 -7.34
CA LEU A 44 -8.01 6.96 -8.76
C LEU A 44 -7.97 5.67 -9.59
N LEU A 45 -7.38 4.59 -9.07
CA LEU A 45 -7.39 3.28 -9.73
C LEU A 45 -8.81 2.76 -9.92
N MET A 46 -9.69 2.89 -8.90
CA MET A 46 -11.10 2.50 -9.01
C MET A 46 -11.82 3.30 -10.09
N MET A 47 -11.60 4.63 -10.12
CA MET A 47 -12.22 5.52 -11.12
C MET A 47 -11.75 5.23 -12.54
N TYR A 48 -10.45 5.00 -12.74
CA TYR A 48 -9.93 4.64 -14.06
C TYR A 48 -10.39 3.24 -14.51
N ALA A 49 -10.55 2.30 -13.58
CA ALA A 49 -11.15 1.01 -13.90
C ALA A 49 -12.63 1.16 -14.32
N ALA A 50 -13.41 1.97 -13.61
CA ALA A 50 -14.79 2.26 -13.99
C ALA A 50 -14.86 2.91 -15.39
N GLU A 51 -14.02 3.91 -15.66
CA GLU A 51 -13.94 4.57 -16.98
C GLU A 51 -13.52 3.58 -18.08
N LEU A 52 -12.60 2.66 -17.82
CA LEU A 52 -12.18 1.62 -18.76
C LEU A 52 -13.37 0.75 -19.19
N PHE A 53 -14.32 0.48 -18.31
CA PHE A 53 -15.51 -0.33 -18.58
C PHE A 53 -16.79 0.48 -18.83
N ASN A 54 -16.67 1.74 -19.29
CA ASN A 54 -17.75 2.64 -19.73
C ASN A 54 -18.68 3.21 -18.65
N ALA A 55 -18.35 3.09 -17.36
CA ALA A 55 -19.02 3.84 -16.31
C ALA A 55 -18.42 5.25 -16.16
N LYS A 56 -19.19 6.16 -15.59
CA LYS A 56 -18.65 7.47 -15.23
C LYS A 56 -17.78 7.34 -13.99
N PRO A 57 -16.59 7.95 -13.95
CA PRO A 57 -15.74 7.91 -12.75
C PRO A 57 -16.45 8.36 -11.46
N GLN A 58 -17.43 9.26 -11.58
CA GLN A 58 -18.23 9.77 -10.47
C GLN A 58 -19.17 8.71 -9.85
N ASP A 59 -19.56 7.67 -10.61
CA ASP A 59 -20.45 6.61 -10.14
C ASP A 59 -19.79 5.77 -9.03
N VAL A 60 -18.45 5.80 -8.91
CA VAL A 60 -17.68 5.04 -7.92
C VAL A 60 -17.12 5.90 -6.77
N PHE A 61 -17.41 7.20 -6.69
CA PHE A 61 -16.83 8.08 -5.66
C PHE A 61 -17.06 7.60 -4.24
N LEU A 62 -18.28 7.14 -3.94
CA LEU A 62 -18.61 6.66 -2.59
C LEU A 62 -17.84 5.39 -2.23
N ASN A 63 -17.75 4.46 -3.16
CA ASN A 63 -16.99 3.21 -2.98
C ASN A 63 -15.49 3.48 -2.85
N ALA A 64 -14.95 4.39 -3.67
CA ALA A 64 -13.57 4.83 -3.62
C ALA A 64 -13.22 5.52 -2.30
N TYR A 65 -14.14 6.32 -1.74
CA TYR A 65 -14.02 6.88 -0.40
C TYR A 65 -13.99 5.79 0.67
N GLY A 66 -14.85 4.77 0.57
CA GLY A 66 -14.83 3.63 1.49
C GLY A 66 -13.49 2.89 1.49
N VAL A 67 -12.90 2.67 0.31
CA VAL A 67 -11.57 2.04 0.19
C VAL A 67 -10.47 2.94 0.76
N GLU A 68 -10.52 4.24 0.56
CA GLU A 68 -9.54 5.17 1.13
C GLU A 68 -9.70 5.27 2.66
N LEU A 69 -10.93 5.21 3.17
CA LEU A 69 -11.19 5.13 4.61
C LEU A 69 -10.58 3.85 5.21
N PHE A 70 -10.74 2.71 4.53
CA PHE A 70 -10.09 1.46 4.92
C PHE A 70 -8.56 1.61 4.95
N HIS A 71 -7.98 2.19 3.91
CA HIS A 71 -6.53 2.43 3.87
C HIS A 71 -6.07 3.31 5.05
N ASN A 72 -6.79 4.39 5.36
CA ASN A 72 -6.42 5.24 6.49
C ASN A 72 -6.62 4.54 7.85
N PHE A 73 -7.59 3.62 7.96
CA PHE A 73 -7.71 2.72 9.09
C PHE A 73 -6.43 1.88 9.28
N THR A 74 -5.95 1.22 8.22
CA THR A 74 -4.72 0.41 8.34
C THR A 74 -3.52 1.25 8.75
N LEU A 75 -3.36 2.46 8.19
CA LEU A 75 -2.28 3.37 8.57
C LEU A 75 -2.38 3.81 10.04
N LEU A 76 -3.58 4.02 10.56
CA LEU A 76 -3.80 4.44 11.94
C LEU A 76 -3.40 3.33 12.92
N HIS A 77 -3.77 2.08 12.65
CA HIS A 77 -3.37 0.94 13.49
C HIS A 77 -1.90 0.57 13.32
N ASP A 78 -1.33 0.66 12.10
CA ASP A 78 0.11 0.53 11.86
C ASP A 78 0.92 1.51 12.71
N ASP A 79 0.50 2.78 12.77
CA ASP A 79 1.17 3.78 13.59
C ASP A 79 1.24 3.41 15.09
N ILE A 80 0.20 2.72 15.59
CA ILE A 80 0.17 2.22 16.98
C ILE A 80 1.14 1.05 17.13
N MET A 81 1.11 0.07 16.23
CA MET A 81 1.95 -1.13 16.27
C MET A 81 3.43 -0.78 16.14
N ASP A 82 3.76 0.14 15.22
CA ASP A 82 5.12 0.59 14.95
C ASP A 82 5.62 1.66 15.94
N ASN A 83 4.81 2.08 16.92
CA ASN A 83 5.11 3.21 17.81
C ASN A 83 5.49 4.51 17.09
N SER A 84 4.96 4.74 15.89
CA SER A 84 5.28 5.88 15.05
C SER A 84 4.78 7.18 15.63
N ALA A 85 5.67 8.16 15.83
CA ALA A 85 5.29 9.46 16.42
C ALA A 85 4.66 10.42 15.39
N VAL A 86 5.07 10.33 14.14
CA VAL A 86 4.75 11.29 13.07
C VAL A 86 4.39 10.54 11.78
N ARG A 87 3.32 11.02 11.10
CA ARG A 87 2.92 10.58 9.76
C ARG A 87 2.61 11.81 8.89
N ARG A 88 3.21 11.89 7.70
CA ARG A 88 3.04 13.02 6.76
C ARG A 88 3.30 14.39 7.41
N GLY A 89 4.30 14.48 8.30
CA GLY A 89 4.67 15.71 9.01
C GLY A 89 3.74 16.12 10.16
N GLN A 90 2.73 15.31 10.49
CA GLN A 90 1.78 15.54 11.58
C GLN A 90 1.92 14.46 12.67
N PRO A 91 1.64 14.77 13.95
CA PRO A 91 1.55 13.74 14.98
C PRO A 91 0.55 12.64 14.58
N THR A 92 0.89 11.37 14.85
CA THR A 92 -0.05 10.25 14.63
C THR A 92 -1.28 10.37 15.52
N VAL A 93 -2.39 9.72 15.13
CA VAL A 93 -3.66 9.81 15.86
C VAL A 93 -3.49 9.44 17.32
N TYR A 94 -2.83 8.31 17.62
CA TYR A 94 -2.67 7.87 19.00
C TYR A 94 -1.74 8.77 19.83
N LYS A 95 -0.78 9.46 19.22
CA LYS A 95 0.04 10.48 19.89
C LYS A 95 -0.76 11.73 20.24
N LYS A 96 -1.68 12.14 19.37
CA LYS A 96 -2.46 13.36 19.54
C LYS A 96 -3.68 13.16 20.43
N PHE A 97 -4.40 12.04 20.29
CA PHE A 97 -5.70 11.80 20.94
C PHE A 97 -5.65 10.67 21.98
N GLY A 98 -4.52 9.99 22.13
CA GLY A 98 -4.33 8.86 23.04
C GLY A 98 -4.61 7.50 22.39
N LEU A 99 -4.07 6.43 23.01
CA LEU A 99 -4.12 5.07 22.50
C LEU A 99 -5.57 4.55 22.31
N ASN A 100 -6.41 4.73 23.33
CA ASN A 100 -7.79 4.24 23.28
C ASN A 100 -8.60 4.93 22.15
N ALA A 101 -8.38 6.22 21.92
CA ALA A 101 -9.01 6.94 20.83
C ALA A 101 -8.52 6.38 19.46
N GLY A 102 -7.22 6.10 19.34
CA GLY A 102 -6.67 5.45 18.14
C GLY A 102 -7.33 4.10 17.86
N ILE A 103 -7.40 3.21 18.85
CA ILE A 103 -8.01 1.88 18.69
C ILE A 103 -9.50 2.01 18.30
N LEU A 104 -10.32 2.70 19.11
CA LEU A 104 -11.76 2.77 18.89
C LEU A 104 -12.13 3.51 17.59
N SER A 105 -11.40 4.55 17.24
CA SER A 105 -11.62 5.27 15.98
C SER A 105 -11.24 4.42 14.79
N GLY A 106 -10.14 3.65 14.87
CA GLY A 106 -9.74 2.69 13.84
C GLY A 106 -10.78 1.60 13.63
N ASP A 107 -11.29 0.99 14.70
CA ASP A 107 -12.36 -0.03 14.62
C ASP A 107 -13.62 0.52 13.94
N LEU A 108 -14.01 1.77 14.28
CA LEU A 108 -15.13 2.41 13.62
C LEU A 108 -14.85 2.69 12.13
N MET A 109 -13.63 3.12 11.79
CA MET A 109 -13.23 3.31 10.40
C MET A 109 -13.33 2.00 9.62
N LEU A 110 -12.87 0.86 10.18
CA LEU A 110 -12.97 -0.46 9.56
C LEU A 110 -14.43 -0.81 9.22
N ILE A 111 -15.33 -0.73 10.19
CA ILE A 111 -16.76 -1.05 9.98
C ILE A 111 -17.40 -0.11 8.96
N LYS A 112 -17.13 1.19 9.08
CA LYS A 112 -17.67 2.20 8.16
C LYS A 112 -17.14 2.04 6.76
N SER A 113 -15.86 1.75 6.61
CA SER A 113 -15.23 1.56 5.30
C SER A 113 -15.86 0.41 4.52
N MET A 114 -16.09 -0.73 5.15
CA MET A 114 -16.75 -1.88 4.52
C MET A 114 -18.16 -1.55 4.04
N ARG A 115 -18.95 -0.91 4.89
CA ARG A 115 -20.32 -0.50 4.54
C ARG A 115 -20.37 0.52 3.42
N ILE A 116 -19.44 1.47 3.41
CA ILE A 116 -19.38 2.53 2.40
C ILE A 116 -18.82 1.97 1.08
N ALA A 117 -17.75 1.19 1.13
CA ALA A 117 -17.13 0.61 -0.05
C ALA A 117 -18.08 -0.34 -0.80
N SER A 118 -18.91 -1.09 -0.09
CA SER A 118 -19.88 -2.02 -0.68
C SER A 118 -21.24 -1.41 -0.99
N ASN A 119 -21.43 -0.08 -0.82
CA ASN A 119 -22.71 0.55 -1.12
C ASN A 119 -22.93 0.67 -2.63
N LEU A 120 -24.11 0.22 -3.08
CA LEU A 120 -24.61 0.44 -4.43
C LEU A 120 -26.09 0.83 -4.33
N ASP A 121 -26.46 1.96 -4.92
CA ASP A 121 -27.84 2.47 -4.91
C ASP A 121 -28.46 2.59 -3.51
N GLY A 122 -27.64 2.99 -2.51
CA GLY A 122 -28.09 3.16 -1.13
C GLY A 122 -28.18 1.88 -0.30
N LYS A 123 -27.80 0.73 -0.86
CA LYS A 123 -27.81 -0.59 -0.20
C LYS A 123 -26.45 -1.26 -0.24
N THR A 124 -26.18 -2.14 0.70
CA THR A 124 -25.01 -3.01 0.66
C THR A 124 -25.16 -4.02 -0.47
N ASN A 125 -24.25 -4.00 -1.44
CA ASN A 125 -24.15 -5.00 -2.48
C ASN A 125 -23.32 -6.18 -1.97
N PRO A 126 -23.85 -7.43 -1.98
CA PRO A 126 -23.15 -8.60 -1.44
C PRO A 126 -21.83 -8.89 -2.13
N ASP A 127 -21.77 -8.82 -3.45
CA ASP A 127 -20.55 -9.16 -4.20
C ASP A 127 -19.44 -8.15 -3.93
N LEU A 128 -19.75 -6.85 -3.81
CA LEU A 128 -18.79 -5.81 -3.41
C LEU A 128 -18.34 -6.00 -1.95
N PHE A 129 -19.27 -6.40 -1.08
CA PHE A 129 -18.95 -6.68 0.32
C PHE A 129 -18.01 -7.88 0.45
N ASP A 130 -18.25 -8.94 -0.30
CA ASP A 130 -17.39 -10.13 -0.31
C ASP A 130 -15.98 -9.78 -0.77
N VAL A 131 -15.84 -9.01 -1.86
CA VAL A 131 -14.53 -8.59 -2.38
C VAL A 131 -13.77 -7.73 -1.37
N VAL A 132 -14.41 -6.76 -0.74
CA VAL A 132 -13.72 -5.88 0.22
C VAL A 132 -13.41 -6.60 1.53
N SER A 133 -14.28 -7.49 2.01
CA SER A 133 -14.07 -8.23 3.25
C SER A 133 -12.95 -9.28 3.10
N GLU A 134 -12.93 -10.04 2.01
CA GLU A 134 -11.83 -10.96 1.69
C GLU A 134 -10.49 -10.22 1.54
N THR A 135 -10.52 -9.04 0.95
CA THR A 135 -9.33 -8.18 0.86
C THR A 135 -8.87 -7.73 2.26
N ALA A 136 -9.80 -7.35 3.12
CA ALA A 136 -9.50 -6.96 4.49
C ALA A 136 -8.86 -8.11 5.28
N ILE A 137 -9.39 -9.33 5.16
CA ILE A 137 -8.80 -10.53 5.80
C ILE A 137 -7.35 -10.70 5.37
N LYS A 138 -7.08 -10.68 4.06
CA LYS A 138 -5.70 -10.81 3.53
C LYS A 138 -4.77 -9.73 4.06
N ILE A 139 -5.25 -8.47 4.17
CA ILE A 139 -4.43 -7.37 4.69
C ILE A 139 -4.04 -7.60 6.15
N HIS A 140 -4.96 -8.10 6.98
CA HIS A 140 -4.64 -8.43 8.37
C HIS A 140 -3.68 -9.62 8.48
N GLU A 141 -3.86 -10.65 7.63
CA GLU A 141 -2.90 -11.76 7.53
C GLU A 141 -1.51 -11.26 7.08
N GLY A 142 -1.45 -10.36 6.09
CA GLY A 142 -0.21 -9.74 5.62
C GLY A 142 0.48 -8.90 6.70
N GLN A 143 -0.31 -8.14 7.47
CA GLN A 143 0.21 -7.37 8.60
C GLN A 143 0.78 -8.28 9.70
N GLN A 144 0.09 -9.38 10.02
CA GLN A 144 0.60 -10.35 10.98
C GLN A 144 1.91 -10.99 10.50
N MET A 145 1.99 -11.35 9.21
CA MET A 145 3.24 -11.88 8.63
C MET A 145 4.39 -10.88 8.74
N ASP A 146 4.14 -9.57 8.55
CA ASP A 146 5.17 -8.53 8.68
C ASP A 146 5.69 -8.43 10.13
N VAL A 147 4.79 -8.50 11.11
CA VAL A 147 5.15 -8.56 12.54
C VAL A 147 5.97 -9.82 12.84
N ASP A 148 5.52 -10.99 12.38
CA ASP A 148 6.22 -12.25 12.62
C ASP A 148 7.64 -12.25 12.03
N PHE A 149 7.85 -11.55 10.91
CA PHE A 149 9.18 -11.43 10.28
C PHE A 149 10.22 -10.75 11.17
N GLU A 150 9.82 -9.93 12.13
CA GLU A 150 10.76 -9.29 13.05
C GLU A 150 11.50 -10.34 13.89
N GLU A 151 10.79 -11.39 14.34
CA GLU A 151 11.32 -12.46 15.20
C GLU A 151 11.95 -13.61 14.40
N MET A 152 11.59 -13.81 13.14
CA MET A 152 12.12 -14.89 12.30
C MET A 152 13.62 -14.72 12.05
N THR A 153 14.39 -15.79 12.09
CA THR A 153 15.83 -15.77 11.77
C THR A 153 16.11 -15.66 10.28
N SER A 154 15.21 -16.18 9.44
CA SER A 154 15.29 -16.14 7.98
C SER A 154 13.89 -16.05 7.37
N VAL A 155 13.78 -15.36 6.25
CA VAL A 155 12.56 -15.28 5.43
C VAL A 155 12.99 -15.60 4.00
N ASP A 156 12.25 -16.47 3.32
CA ASP A 156 12.46 -16.74 1.90
C ASP A 156 11.71 -15.74 1.01
N GLU A 157 12.10 -15.66 -0.25
CA GLU A 157 11.50 -14.72 -1.21
C GLU A 157 10.00 -14.95 -1.41
N LYS A 158 9.56 -16.21 -1.49
CA LYS A 158 8.14 -16.55 -1.70
C LYS A 158 7.29 -16.04 -0.54
N THR A 159 7.76 -16.23 0.67
CA THR A 159 7.07 -15.79 1.89
C THR A 159 7.05 -14.27 1.99
N TYR A 160 8.16 -13.59 1.65
CA TYR A 160 8.20 -12.13 1.56
C TYR A 160 7.23 -11.59 0.51
N LEU A 161 7.25 -12.14 -0.73
CA LEU A 161 6.33 -11.70 -1.79
C LEU A 161 4.86 -11.90 -1.39
N LYS A 162 4.52 -12.98 -0.69
CA LYS A 162 3.18 -13.20 -0.17
C LYS A 162 2.81 -12.13 0.86
N MET A 163 3.70 -11.80 1.78
CA MET A 163 3.46 -10.77 2.80
C MET A 163 3.17 -9.41 2.14
N ILE A 164 4.01 -8.93 1.22
CA ILE A 164 3.77 -7.64 0.55
C ILE A 164 2.56 -7.66 -0.38
N GLU A 165 2.25 -8.80 -1.00
CA GLU A 165 1.01 -8.98 -1.75
C GLU A 165 -0.18 -8.74 -0.82
N PHE A 166 -0.22 -9.41 0.32
CA PHE A 166 -1.34 -9.36 1.25
C PHE A 166 -1.43 -8.01 1.97
N LYS A 167 -0.31 -7.49 2.48
CA LYS A 167 -0.30 -6.21 3.20
C LYS A 167 -0.60 -5.01 2.31
N THR A 168 -0.10 -5.01 1.06
CA THR A 168 -0.10 -3.81 0.20
C THR A 168 -0.85 -4.00 -1.12
N ALA A 169 -0.54 -5.05 -1.89
CA ALA A 169 -0.98 -5.15 -3.28
C ALA A 169 -2.48 -5.46 -3.42
N VAL A 170 -3.04 -6.29 -2.54
CA VAL A 170 -4.45 -6.71 -2.65
C VAL A 170 -5.44 -5.54 -2.57
N LEU A 171 -5.12 -4.44 -1.86
CA LEU A 171 -6.01 -3.30 -1.79
C LEU A 171 -6.00 -2.46 -3.09
N LEU A 172 -4.87 -2.38 -3.78
CA LEU A 172 -4.83 -1.77 -5.12
C LEU A 172 -5.61 -2.62 -6.13
N ALA A 173 -5.41 -3.95 -6.07
CA ALA A 173 -6.14 -4.90 -6.91
C ALA A 173 -7.66 -4.86 -6.65
N CYS A 174 -8.08 -4.82 -5.39
CA CYS A 174 -9.46 -4.66 -4.96
C CYS A 174 -10.08 -3.37 -5.51
N SER A 175 -9.37 -2.24 -5.41
CA SER A 175 -9.85 -0.95 -5.94
C SER A 175 -10.17 -1.04 -7.42
N LEU A 176 -9.28 -1.62 -8.22
CA LEU A 176 -9.48 -1.83 -9.65
C LEU A 176 -10.63 -2.79 -9.95
N GLN A 177 -10.69 -3.91 -9.25
CA GLN A 177 -11.75 -4.91 -9.41
C GLN A 177 -13.12 -4.33 -9.09
N MET A 178 -13.24 -3.60 -7.98
CA MET A 178 -14.51 -2.96 -7.60
C MET A 178 -14.97 -1.93 -8.63
N GLY A 179 -14.06 -1.11 -9.17
CA GLY A 179 -14.38 -0.19 -10.25
C GLY A 179 -14.92 -0.92 -11.50
N ALA A 180 -14.29 -2.03 -11.88
CA ALA A 180 -14.73 -2.88 -12.98
C ALA A 180 -16.10 -3.55 -12.69
N MET A 181 -16.32 -4.04 -11.47
CA MET A 181 -17.59 -4.65 -11.06
C MET A 181 -18.75 -3.67 -11.14
N ILE A 182 -18.59 -2.46 -10.59
CA ILE A 182 -19.61 -1.41 -10.60
C ILE A 182 -19.91 -0.97 -12.05
N ALA A 183 -18.92 -0.98 -12.91
CA ALA A 183 -19.07 -0.70 -14.35
C ALA A 183 -19.66 -1.88 -15.15
N GLY A 184 -20.00 -3.00 -14.52
CA GLY A 184 -20.60 -4.16 -15.20
C GLY A 184 -19.64 -4.97 -16.06
N ALA A 185 -18.33 -4.94 -15.79
CA ALA A 185 -17.35 -5.77 -16.47
C ALA A 185 -17.65 -7.27 -16.26
N ASN A 186 -17.37 -8.09 -17.28
CA ASN A 186 -17.49 -9.54 -17.12
C ASN A 186 -16.42 -10.10 -16.16
N TYR A 187 -16.67 -11.28 -15.63
CA TYR A 187 -15.81 -11.91 -14.63
C TYR A 187 -14.35 -12.09 -15.07
N VAL A 188 -14.12 -12.38 -16.35
CA VAL A 188 -12.76 -12.60 -16.89
C VAL A 188 -11.97 -11.29 -16.86
N ASP A 189 -12.58 -10.19 -17.26
CA ASP A 189 -11.93 -8.88 -17.26
C ASP A 189 -11.78 -8.31 -15.84
N GLN A 190 -12.72 -8.62 -14.92
CA GLN A 190 -12.53 -8.35 -13.48
C GLN A 190 -11.28 -9.04 -12.93
N LYS A 191 -11.03 -10.31 -13.29
CA LYS A 191 -9.83 -11.04 -12.87
C LYS A 191 -8.55 -10.45 -13.49
N ARG A 192 -8.58 -10.05 -14.76
CA ARG A 192 -7.43 -9.45 -15.44
C ARG A 192 -7.02 -8.12 -14.81
N ILE A 193 -8.01 -7.25 -14.55
CA ILE A 193 -7.70 -5.96 -13.92
C ILE A 193 -7.28 -6.10 -12.45
N TYR A 194 -7.80 -7.10 -11.74
CA TYR A 194 -7.32 -7.47 -10.42
C TYR A 194 -5.85 -7.89 -10.49
N GLU A 195 -5.48 -8.77 -11.42
CA GLU A 195 -4.10 -9.24 -11.60
C GLU A 195 -3.16 -8.10 -11.97
N PHE A 196 -3.56 -7.18 -12.86
CA PHE A 196 -2.82 -5.94 -13.10
C PHE A 196 -2.54 -5.19 -11.79
N GLY A 197 -3.56 -4.96 -10.97
CA GLY A 197 -3.42 -4.25 -9.70
C GLY A 197 -2.54 -4.97 -8.68
N ARG A 198 -2.63 -6.30 -8.63
CA ARG A 198 -1.81 -7.15 -7.77
C ARG A 198 -0.33 -7.04 -8.14
N LEU A 199 0.00 -7.15 -9.41
CA LEU A 199 1.38 -7.09 -9.90
C LEU A 199 2.01 -5.71 -9.70
N ILE A 200 1.31 -4.63 -10.03
CA ILE A 200 1.82 -3.27 -9.79
C ILE A 200 1.94 -2.97 -8.29
N GLY A 201 1.07 -3.55 -7.46
CA GLY A 201 1.12 -3.39 -6.00
C GLY A 201 2.34 -4.07 -5.38
N ILE A 202 2.70 -5.27 -5.84
CA ILE A 202 3.93 -5.96 -5.43
C ILE A 202 5.16 -5.15 -5.90
N ALA A 203 5.18 -4.72 -7.17
CA ALA A 203 6.27 -3.89 -7.69
C ALA A 203 6.41 -2.57 -6.90
N PHE A 204 5.29 -1.95 -6.53
CA PHE A 204 5.27 -0.74 -5.71
C PHE A 204 5.93 -0.95 -4.35
N GLN A 205 5.65 -2.05 -3.66
CA GLN A 205 6.26 -2.33 -2.35
C GLN A 205 7.76 -2.62 -2.48
N ILE A 206 8.17 -3.41 -3.47
CA ILE A 206 9.60 -3.63 -3.75
C ILE A 206 10.31 -2.31 -4.05
N GLN A 207 9.65 -1.40 -4.78
CA GLN A 207 10.18 -0.06 -5.06
C GLN A 207 10.29 0.80 -3.79
N ASP A 208 9.31 0.72 -2.88
CA ASP A 208 9.36 1.43 -1.60
C ASP A 208 10.56 0.97 -0.76
N ASP A 209 10.73 -0.35 -0.60
CA ASP A 209 11.85 -0.95 0.14
C ASP A 209 13.22 -0.61 -0.54
N TYR A 210 13.24 -0.61 -1.88
CA TYR A 210 14.43 -0.19 -2.64
C TYR A 210 14.78 1.28 -2.41
N LEU A 211 13.78 2.16 -2.45
CA LEU A 211 13.97 3.60 -2.25
C LEU A 211 14.31 3.96 -0.80
N ASP A 212 13.87 3.18 0.19
CA ASP A 212 14.33 3.35 1.57
C ASP A 212 15.85 3.19 1.66
N ALA A 213 16.44 2.26 0.89
CA ALA A 213 17.89 2.08 0.88
C ALA A 213 18.62 3.01 -0.12
N PHE A 214 18.10 3.20 -1.34
CA PHE A 214 18.81 3.78 -2.48
C PHE A 214 18.17 5.04 -3.07
N GLY A 215 17.05 5.51 -2.52
CA GLY A 215 16.39 6.73 -2.99
C GLY A 215 17.14 8.02 -2.65
N ASP A 216 16.64 9.13 -3.19
CA ASP A 216 17.15 10.46 -2.88
C ASP A 216 16.62 10.94 -1.51
N ALA A 217 17.44 11.64 -0.76
CA ALA A 217 17.05 12.22 0.52
C ALA A 217 15.97 13.30 0.29
N LYS A 218 14.71 12.99 0.61
CA LYS A 218 13.64 14.00 0.69
C LYS A 218 13.55 14.59 2.09
N VAL A 219 13.22 15.88 2.12
CA VAL A 219 12.96 16.60 3.37
C VAL A 219 11.96 15.80 4.23
N GLY A 220 12.42 15.31 5.38
CA GLY A 220 11.59 14.66 6.41
C GLY A 220 11.57 13.13 6.45
N LYS A 221 12.20 12.40 5.50
CA LYS A 221 12.35 10.94 5.61
C LYS A 221 13.84 10.57 5.58
N ARG A 222 14.33 9.92 6.64
CA ARG A 222 15.69 9.38 6.72
C ARG A 222 15.82 8.17 5.80
N ILE A 223 16.86 8.14 4.97
CA ILE A 223 17.22 6.96 4.15
C ILE A 223 17.76 5.86 5.05
N GLY A 224 17.39 4.60 4.77
CA GLY A 224 17.90 3.43 5.47
C GLY A 224 17.14 3.07 6.74
N GLY A 225 15.90 3.53 6.89
CA GLY A 225 15.03 3.18 8.01
C GLY A 225 14.83 1.66 8.14
N ASP A 226 14.62 0.96 7.05
CA ASP A 226 14.46 -0.49 7.03
C ASP A 226 15.74 -1.22 7.43
N ILE A 227 16.91 -0.69 7.07
CA ILE A 227 18.22 -1.21 7.49
C ILE A 227 18.38 -1.04 9.00
N LEU A 228 18.04 0.12 9.55
CA LEU A 228 18.15 0.39 10.99
C LEU A 228 17.21 -0.49 11.80
N ASN A 229 16.01 -0.72 11.31
CA ASN A 229 15.00 -1.58 11.92
C ASN A 229 15.22 -3.08 11.63
N ASN A 230 16.31 -3.43 10.92
CA ASN A 230 16.65 -4.81 10.56
C ASN A 230 15.55 -5.54 9.79
N LYS A 231 14.77 -4.82 8.96
CA LYS A 231 13.71 -5.40 8.14
C LYS A 231 14.27 -6.35 7.08
N LYS A 232 13.64 -7.49 6.94
CA LYS A 232 14.02 -8.54 5.99
C LYS A 232 13.34 -8.29 4.64
N THR A 233 13.70 -7.16 4.01
CA THR A 233 13.22 -6.76 2.68
C THR A 233 13.81 -7.66 1.58
N LEU A 234 13.35 -7.50 0.33
CA LEU A 234 13.88 -8.25 -0.81
C LEU A 234 15.39 -8.01 -0.99
N LEU A 235 15.90 -6.82 -0.67
CA LEU A 235 17.33 -6.51 -0.68
C LEU A 235 18.11 -7.39 0.30
N PHE A 236 17.61 -7.57 1.51
CA PHE A 236 18.22 -8.46 2.49
C PHE A 236 18.16 -9.93 2.02
N ILE A 237 16.97 -10.40 1.63
CA ILE A 237 16.71 -11.80 1.24
C ILE A 237 17.58 -12.19 0.04
N SER A 238 17.59 -11.35 -1.00
CA SER A 238 18.41 -11.61 -2.19
C SER A 238 19.91 -11.51 -1.90
N SER A 239 20.34 -10.62 -0.99
CA SER A 239 21.74 -10.60 -0.55
C SER A 239 22.17 -11.87 0.17
N MET A 240 21.25 -12.45 0.97
CA MET A 240 21.51 -13.74 1.61
C MET A 240 21.54 -14.89 0.62
N ALA A 241 20.76 -14.84 -0.45
CA ALA A 241 20.71 -15.88 -1.47
C ALA A 241 21.93 -15.81 -2.45
N LEU A 242 22.24 -14.62 -2.95
CA LEU A 242 23.23 -14.39 -4.02
C LEU A 242 24.63 -14.13 -3.50
N GLY A 243 24.78 -13.57 -2.30
CA GLY A 243 26.06 -13.16 -1.73
C GLY A 243 26.96 -14.33 -1.41
N LYS A 244 28.29 -14.08 -1.43
CA LYS A 244 29.30 -15.02 -0.96
C LYS A 244 29.29 -15.12 0.56
N ASP A 245 29.90 -16.14 1.13
CA ASP A 245 29.93 -16.36 2.60
C ASP A 245 30.42 -15.15 3.40
N LYS A 246 31.43 -14.43 2.88
CA LYS A 246 31.93 -13.20 3.51
C LYS A 246 30.87 -12.11 3.59
N GLU A 247 30.09 -11.91 2.52
CA GLU A 247 29.02 -10.92 2.43
C GLU A 247 27.83 -11.29 3.35
N ARG A 248 27.42 -12.56 3.33
CA ARG A 248 26.37 -13.08 4.22
C ARG A 248 26.71 -12.88 5.69
N LYS A 249 27.93 -13.26 6.09
CA LYS A 249 28.42 -13.08 7.48
C LYS A 249 28.47 -11.61 7.87
N ALA A 250 28.94 -10.74 6.97
CA ALA A 250 29.01 -9.31 7.19
C ALA A 250 27.60 -8.70 7.32
N LEU A 251 26.64 -9.11 6.46
CA LEU A 251 25.23 -8.65 6.53
C LEU A 251 24.60 -9.03 7.88
N LEU A 252 24.71 -10.30 8.27
CA LEU A 252 24.17 -10.77 9.55
C LEU A 252 24.81 -10.09 10.76
N SER A 253 26.13 -9.80 10.71
CA SER A 253 26.83 -9.06 11.74
C SER A 253 26.29 -7.63 11.90
N ASN A 254 26.07 -6.92 10.77
CA ASN A 254 25.52 -5.57 10.78
C ASN A 254 24.09 -5.54 11.32
N PHE A 255 23.24 -6.53 10.95
CA PHE A 255 21.87 -6.62 11.44
C PHE A 255 21.78 -6.94 12.94
N LYS A 256 22.75 -7.64 13.50
CA LYS A 256 22.84 -7.92 14.97
C LYS A 256 23.47 -6.79 15.76
N SER A 257 24.17 -5.86 15.11
CA SER A 257 24.92 -4.81 15.78
C SER A 257 24.00 -3.75 16.39
N LYS A 258 24.08 -3.57 17.72
CA LYS A 258 23.41 -2.49 18.45
C LYS A 258 24.31 -1.25 18.65
N LYS A 259 25.60 -1.33 18.28
CA LYS A 259 26.62 -0.32 18.62
C LYS A 259 27.16 0.46 17.43
N ALA A 260 26.75 0.17 16.20
CA ALA A 260 27.24 0.89 15.04
C ALA A 260 26.65 2.30 15.02
N ASN A 261 27.47 3.27 14.62
CA ASN A 261 26.98 4.54 14.13
C ASN A 261 25.97 4.23 13.02
N GLU A 262 24.77 4.79 13.11
CA GLU A 262 23.66 4.47 12.21
C GLU A 262 24.02 4.71 10.74
N ASP A 263 24.75 5.80 10.43
CA ASP A 263 25.18 6.10 9.07
C ASP A 263 26.24 5.11 8.55
N GLU A 264 27.14 4.66 9.42
CA GLU A 264 28.11 3.62 9.09
C GLU A 264 27.42 2.27 8.83
N LYS A 265 26.40 1.91 9.64
CA LYS A 265 25.61 0.71 9.41
C LYS A 265 24.89 0.75 8.06
N ILE A 266 24.22 1.87 7.76
CA ILE A 266 23.51 2.07 6.48
C ILE A 266 24.50 1.93 5.31
N ALA A 267 25.64 2.64 5.37
CA ALA A 267 26.65 2.61 4.30
C ALA A 267 27.22 1.19 4.09
N ALA A 268 27.54 0.49 5.18
CA ALA A 268 28.08 -0.87 5.13
C ALA A 268 27.08 -1.87 4.51
N VAL A 269 25.80 -1.80 4.93
CA VAL A 269 24.75 -2.68 4.42
C VAL A 269 24.43 -2.40 2.94
N LYS A 270 24.32 -1.14 2.55
CA LYS A 270 24.16 -0.75 1.14
C LYS A 270 25.28 -1.27 0.25
N ALA A 271 26.53 -1.16 0.71
CA ALA A 271 27.68 -1.71 -0.02
C ALA A 271 27.58 -3.25 -0.20
N ILE A 272 27.04 -3.97 0.80
CA ILE A 272 26.78 -5.40 0.70
C ILE A 272 25.66 -5.67 -0.31
N PHE A 273 24.56 -4.94 -0.29
CA PHE A 273 23.46 -5.08 -1.26
C PHE A 273 23.90 -4.90 -2.70
N VAL A 274 24.77 -3.91 -2.95
CA VAL A 274 25.39 -3.72 -4.28
C VAL A 274 26.29 -4.88 -4.65
N LYS A 275 27.21 -5.26 -3.76
CA LYS A 275 28.25 -6.25 -4.02
C LYS A 275 27.69 -7.67 -4.20
N SER A 276 26.63 -8.02 -3.48
CA SER A 276 25.93 -9.30 -3.61
C SER A 276 25.10 -9.42 -4.89
N GLY A 277 24.83 -8.31 -5.59
CA GLY A 277 23.93 -8.25 -6.74
C GLY A 277 22.44 -8.07 -6.36
N ALA A 278 22.11 -7.92 -5.08
CA ALA A 278 20.74 -7.76 -4.61
C ALA A 278 20.06 -6.50 -5.14
N GLN A 279 20.82 -5.41 -5.28
CA GLN A 279 20.33 -4.16 -5.89
C GLN A 279 19.78 -4.41 -7.30
N SER A 280 20.58 -5.03 -8.17
CA SER A 280 20.18 -5.34 -9.55
C SER A 280 19.04 -6.36 -9.58
N TYR A 281 19.04 -7.33 -8.66
CA TYR A 281 17.98 -8.31 -8.56
C TYR A 281 16.62 -7.65 -8.29
N CYS A 282 16.55 -6.72 -7.35
CA CYS A 282 15.32 -5.99 -7.05
C CYS A 282 14.81 -5.16 -8.25
N VAL A 283 15.73 -4.49 -8.97
CA VAL A 283 15.37 -3.72 -10.18
C VAL A 283 14.78 -4.65 -11.25
N ASN A 284 15.45 -5.75 -11.56
CA ASN A 284 14.96 -6.71 -12.54
C ASN A 284 13.61 -7.33 -12.15
N LYS A 285 13.41 -7.58 -10.85
CA LYS A 285 12.13 -8.11 -10.34
C LYS A 285 10.99 -7.11 -10.51
N MET A 286 11.23 -5.83 -10.25
CA MET A 286 10.25 -4.77 -10.50
C MET A 286 9.90 -4.65 -11.99
N GLU A 287 10.88 -4.72 -12.89
CA GLU A 287 10.67 -4.68 -14.34
C GLU A 287 9.87 -5.90 -14.84
N GLU A 288 10.18 -7.10 -14.33
CA GLU A 288 9.42 -8.33 -14.61
C GLU A 288 7.94 -8.18 -14.22
N LEU A 289 7.67 -7.72 -13.00
CA LEU A 289 6.32 -7.52 -12.50
C LEU A 289 5.57 -6.44 -13.28
N HIS A 290 6.22 -5.34 -13.62
CA HIS A 290 5.65 -4.27 -14.42
C HIS A 290 5.25 -4.77 -15.82
N LYS A 291 6.14 -5.51 -16.49
CA LYS A 291 5.84 -6.10 -17.80
C LYS A 291 4.63 -7.04 -17.72
N ALA A 292 4.62 -7.96 -16.77
CA ALA A 292 3.51 -8.88 -16.57
C ALA A 292 2.19 -8.14 -16.28
N ALA A 293 2.24 -7.04 -15.51
CA ALA A 293 1.07 -6.20 -15.26
C ALA A 293 0.52 -5.58 -16.55
N LEU A 294 1.39 -5.01 -17.38
CA LEU A 294 0.98 -4.43 -18.67
C LEU A 294 0.40 -5.49 -19.62
N GLU A 295 0.94 -6.70 -19.64
CA GLU A 295 0.40 -7.83 -20.40
C GLU A 295 -1.01 -8.22 -19.92
N SER A 296 -1.23 -8.25 -18.59
CA SER A 296 -2.56 -8.49 -18.02
C SER A 296 -3.57 -7.40 -18.45
N LEU A 297 -3.18 -6.13 -18.34
CA LEU A 297 -4.01 -4.99 -18.74
C LEU A 297 -4.31 -5.03 -20.24
N ALA A 298 -3.33 -5.30 -21.10
CA ALA A 298 -3.49 -5.39 -22.54
C ALA A 298 -4.41 -6.54 -22.98
N SER A 299 -4.59 -7.57 -22.15
CA SER A 299 -5.50 -8.69 -22.43
C SER A 299 -6.98 -8.32 -22.25
N ILE A 300 -7.28 -7.18 -21.63
CA ILE A 300 -8.65 -6.68 -21.44
C ILE A 300 -9.16 -6.10 -22.76
N LYS A 301 -10.32 -6.60 -23.21
CA LYS A 301 -10.97 -6.11 -24.44
C LYS A 301 -11.89 -4.94 -24.11
N SER A 302 -11.34 -3.74 -24.03
CA SER A 302 -12.14 -2.50 -23.89
C SER A 302 -11.97 -1.60 -25.10
N LYS A 303 -13.00 -0.79 -25.39
CA LYS A 303 -12.95 0.30 -26.39
C LYS A 303 -12.34 1.57 -25.80
N ASN A 304 -12.28 1.70 -24.49
CA ASN A 304 -11.73 2.85 -23.80
C ASN A 304 -10.23 2.72 -23.61
N SER A 305 -9.59 3.88 -23.43
CA SER A 305 -8.15 3.97 -23.22
C SER A 305 -7.76 3.49 -21.83
N SER A 306 -6.69 2.70 -21.77
CA SER A 306 -6.01 2.30 -20.51
C SER A 306 -4.80 3.18 -20.19
N LEU A 307 -4.59 4.29 -20.88
CA LEU A 307 -3.41 5.15 -20.76
C LEU A 307 -3.17 5.67 -19.34
N GLU A 308 -4.23 6.02 -18.61
CA GLU A 308 -4.10 6.48 -17.22
C GLU A 308 -3.58 5.37 -16.30
N LEU A 309 -4.07 4.13 -16.50
CA LEU A 309 -3.60 2.97 -15.73
C LEU A 309 -2.14 2.63 -16.07
N ILE A 310 -1.77 2.68 -17.35
CA ILE A 310 -0.37 2.53 -17.80
C ILE A 310 0.49 3.62 -17.17
N GLY A 311 0.03 4.88 -17.20
CA GLY A 311 0.73 6.00 -16.60
C GLY A 311 1.00 5.83 -15.10
N ILE A 312 0.06 5.26 -14.35
CA ILE A 312 0.26 4.93 -12.93
C ILE A 312 1.29 3.80 -12.77
N ALA A 313 1.21 2.73 -13.56
CA ALA A 313 2.18 1.64 -13.51
C ALA A 313 3.60 2.14 -13.81
N ASP A 314 3.76 2.98 -14.84
CA ASP A 314 5.02 3.61 -15.19
C ASP A 314 5.55 4.54 -14.08
N MET A 315 4.66 5.35 -13.48
CA MET A 315 5.02 6.23 -12.38
C MET A 315 5.57 5.45 -11.17
N ILE A 316 4.99 4.30 -10.86
CA ILE A 316 5.43 3.42 -9.77
C ILE A 316 6.88 2.99 -9.99
N ILE A 317 7.21 2.48 -11.19
CA ILE A 317 8.57 1.97 -11.50
C ILE A 317 9.59 3.10 -11.67
N LYS A 318 9.20 4.24 -12.23
CA LYS A 318 10.10 5.37 -12.51
C LYS A 318 10.30 6.32 -11.32
N ARG A 319 9.62 6.08 -10.19
CA ARG A 319 9.74 6.90 -8.98
C ARG A 319 11.17 6.86 -8.43
N LYS A 320 11.76 8.02 -8.16
CA LYS A 320 13.11 8.16 -7.58
C LYS A 320 13.08 8.47 -6.07
N SER A 321 11.89 8.76 -5.57
CA SER A 321 11.71 9.15 -4.15
C SER A 321 10.22 9.12 -3.77
#